data_10800fa076d673f5e8de8ed6de633a73
#
_entry.id   10800fa076d673f5e8de8ed6de633a73
#
_cell.length_a   1.000
_cell.length_b   1.000
_cell.length_c   1.000
_cell.angle_alpha   90.00
_cell.angle_beta   90.00
_cell.angle_gamma   90.00
#
_symmetry.space_group_name_H-M   'P 1'
#
loop_
_entity.id
_entity.type
_entity.pdbx_description
1 polymer ?
#
loop_
_entity_poly.entity_id
_entity_poly.type
_entity_poly.pdbx_seq_one_letter_code
_entity_poly.pdbx_strand_id
1 'polypeptide(L)'
;VRWDAPTGTLSFHRGATKPVGVNILALGTGTSPDWGTYAAEIKKVVFKAGFRDETHWTCSKWFSGCTNLTSIEGIENLNTSNVKYMNEMFGQCSNLETLDLSHFNTENVVNMSNMFNGCTKLHKLNISSFNTENVTNMYGMFYGCSSLETLDLSHFNTRYVRKDGMNYMFNGCSSLSSLDVSNFITDKNSMQLDGLFQGCSSLQTLDLSSFDTRGAGSVNYLFDGCSALRTIYVSEDFIIPYRVKSSNMFRDCHLLKGAISFEPTMKNETCANYKSGYLTKKVGTNGNEIIGATGSPLTIDALPLDDSKAYTLYEDCDV
;
A
#
# COMPACT_ATOMS: atom_id res chain seq x y z
N VAL A 1 -11.22 -22.94 18.33
CA VAL A 1 -11.21 -23.04 16.86
C VAL A 1 -11.36 -24.51 16.48
N ARG A 2 -12.14 -24.82 15.46
CA ARG A 2 -12.31 -26.18 14.93
C ARG A 2 -11.65 -26.32 13.58
N TRP A 3 -10.94 -27.42 13.37
CA TRP A 3 -10.38 -27.82 12.10
C TRP A 3 -11.10 -29.06 11.54
N ASP A 4 -11.61 -28.92 10.33
CA ASP A 4 -12.25 -30.02 9.57
C ASP A 4 -11.39 -30.31 8.32
N ALA A 5 -10.50 -31.29 8.46
CA ALA A 5 -9.56 -31.66 7.41
C ALA A 5 -10.23 -32.16 6.12
N PRO A 6 -11.31 -33.00 6.14
CA PRO A 6 -11.98 -33.40 4.91
C PRO A 6 -12.49 -32.28 4.04
N THR A 7 -12.97 -31.19 4.64
CA THR A 7 -13.49 -30.02 3.90
C THR A 7 -12.49 -28.88 3.75
N GLY A 8 -11.36 -28.94 4.47
CA GLY A 8 -10.41 -27.81 4.54
C GLY A 8 -11.02 -26.59 5.24
N THR A 9 -11.94 -26.78 6.19
CA THR A 9 -12.65 -25.69 6.84
C THR A 9 -12.13 -25.43 8.24
N LEU A 10 -11.68 -24.17 8.48
CA LEU A 10 -11.36 -23.66 9.80
C LEU A 10 -12.54 -22.85 10.33
N SER A 11 -13.07 -23.19 11.50
CA SER A 11 -14.22 -22.48 12.05
C SER A 11 -14.01 -21.99 13.48
N PHE A 12 -14.42 -20.75 13.70
CA PHE A 12 -14.30 -20.02 14.95
C PHE A 12 -15.65 -20.04 15.68
N HIS A 13 -15.66 -20.51 16.93
CA HIS A 13 -16.84 -20.65 17.73
C HIS A 13 -16.62 -20.09 19.13
N ARG A 14 -17.66 -19.54 19.74
CA ARG A 14 -17.72 -19.38 21.19
C ARG A 14 -18.16 -20.67 21.85
N GLY A 15 -17.56 -21.05 22.95
CA GLY A 15 -18.05 -22.13 23.78
C GLY A 15 -16.99 -23.04 24.36
N ALA A 16 -17.26 -23.50 25.57
CA ALA A 16 -16.33 -24.26 26.40
C ALA A 16 -16.37 -25.79 26.17
N THR A 17 -17.35 -26.34 25.43
CA THR A 17 -17.51 -27.79 25.29
C THR A 17 -16.85 -28.28 24.01
N LYS A 18 -15.90 -29.20 24.18
CA LYS A 18 -15.23 -29.90 23.07
C LYS A 18 -16.19 -30.98 22.54
N PRO A 19 -16.69 -30.90 21.30
CA PRO A 19 -17.42 -32.00 20.70
C PRO A 19 -16.52 -33.20 20.49
N VAL A 20 -17.08 -34.41 20.63
CA VAL A 20 -16.35 -35.66 20.42
C VAL A 20 -15.93 -35.78 18.95
N GLY A 21 -14.67 -36.14 18.69
CA GLY A 21 -14.16 -36.39 17.34
C GLY A 21 -13.74 -35.13 16.54
N VAL A 22 -13.69 -33.95 17.17
CA VAL A 22 -13.31 -32.71 16.52
C VAL A 22 -11.92 -32.24 16.98
N ASN A 23 -11.06 -31.88 16.03
CA ASN A 23 -9.78 -31.21 16.33
C ASN A 23 -10.05 -29.78 16.79
N ILE A 24 -9.78 -29.50 18.06
CA ILE A 24 -9.85 -28.15 18.62
C ILE A 24 -8.44 -27.61 18.73
N LEU A 25 -8.23 -26.44 18.13
CA LEU A 25 -6.98 -25.71 18.13
C LEU A 25 -7.13 -24.49 19.06
N ALA A 26 -6.09 -24.17 19.81
CA ALA A 26 -6.07 -22.95 20.62
C ALA A 26 -5.92 -21.72 19.74
N LEU A 27 -6.40 -20.57 20.23
CA LEU A 27 -6.19 -19.28 19.54
C LEU A 27 -4.71 -18.85 19.58
N GLY A 28 -3.89 -19.55 20.37
CA GLY A 28 -2.51 -19.20 20.60
C GLY A 28 -2.39 -17.90 21.45
N THR A 29 -1.44 -17.89 22.34
CA THR A 29 -1.06 -16.67 23.09
C THR A 29 0.17 -15.99 22.50
N GLY A 30 0.73 -16.58 21.44
CA GLY A 30 1.93 -16.17 20.76
C GLY A 30 1.69 -15.44 19.42
N THR A 31 2.76 -15.29 18.67
CA THR A 31 2.76 -14.61 17.36
C THR A 31 2.28 -15.48 16.19
N SER A 32 2.01 -16.76 16.44
CA SER A 32 1.51 -17.70 15.43
C SER A 32 0.42 -18.57 16.03
N PRO A 33 -0.70 -18.78 15.32
CA PRO A 33 -1.80 -19.61 15.80
C PRO A 33 -1.48 -21.11 15.65
N ASP A 34 -2.12 -21.95 16.47
CA ASP A 34 -1.92 -23.41 16.43
C ASP A 34 -2.30 -24.06 15.09
N TRP A 35 -3.21 -23.41 14.32
CA TRP A 35 -3.62 -23.92 12.99
C TRP A 35 -2.64 -23.57 11.87
N GLY A 36 -1.57 -22.83 12.14
CA GLY A 36 -0.55 -22.49 11.15
C GLY A 36 0.06 -23.71 10.46
N THR A 37 0.12 -24.86 11.14
CA THR A 37 0.59 -26.11 10.53
C THR A 37 -0.33 -26.66 9.44
N TYR A 38 -1.60 -26.25 9.42
CA TYR A 38 -2.60 -26.62 8.41
C TYR A 38 -2.85 -25.52 7.38
N ALA A 39 -2.07 -24.44 7.42
CA ALA A 39 -2.30 -23.25 6.60
C ALA A 39 -2.54 -23.57 5.12
N ALA A 40 -1.67 -24.40 4.53
CA ALA A 40 -1.80 -24.80 3.13
C ALA A 40 -3.03 -25.70 2.82
N GLU A 41 -3.65 -26.26 3.82
CA GLU A 41 -4.84 -27.12 3.68
C GLU A 41 -6.15 -26.34 3.84
N ILE A 42 -6.08 -25.13 4.45
CA ILE A 42 -7.25 -24.30 4.72
C ILE A 42 -7.77 -23.73 3.41
N LYS A 43 -9.01 -24.08 3.06
CA LYS A 43 -9.74 -23.60 1.87
C LYS A 43 -10.83 -22.60 2.22
N LYS A 44 -11.39 -22.73 3.42
CA LYS A 44 -12.51 -21.91 3.90
C LYS A 44 -12.32 -21.56 5.37
N VAL A 45 -12.67 -20.34 5.73
CA VAL A 45 -12.76 -19.87 7.12
C VAL A 45 -14.20 -19.48 7.43
N VAL A 46 -14.68 -19.81 8.63
CA VAL A 46 -16.05 -19.48 9.07
C VAL A 46 -16.02 -18.92 10.50
N PHE A 47 -16.46 -17.68 10.67
CA PHE A 47 -16.69 -17.10 11.98
C PHE A 47 -18.18 -17.22 12.35
N LYS A 48 -18.49 -17.95 13.41
CA LYS A 48 -19.86 -18.09 13.90
C LYS A 48 -20.29 -16.89 14.75
N ALA A 49 -21.58 -16.53 14.74
CA ALA A 49 -22.10 -15.30 15.37
C ALA A 49 -21.67 -15.12 16.84
N GLY A 50 -21.62 -16.19 17.63
CA GLY A 50 -21.17 -16.13 19.03
C GLY A 50 -19.69 -15.78 19.22
N PHE A 51 -18.88 -15.76 18.15
CA PHE A 51 -17.45 -15.41 18.25
C PHE A 51 -17.24 -13.91 18.46
N ARG A 52 -18.24 -13.06 18.15
CA ARG A 52 -18.18 -11.61 18.35
C ARG A 52 -17.92 -11.18 19.81
N ASP A 53 -18.31 -12.02 20.76
CA ASP A 53 -18.13 -11.72 22.19
C ASP A 53 -16.70 -12.00 22.69
N GLU A 54 -15.89 -12.67 21.88
CA GLU A 54 -14.49 -12.95 22.20
C GLU A 54 -13.62 -11.74 21.85
N THR A 55 -12.69 -11.40 22.74
CA THR A 55 -11.75 -10.29 22.54
C THR A 55 -10.34 -10.82 22.35
N HIS A 56 -9.63 -10.24 21.39
CA HIS A 56 -8.27 -10.64 21.03
C HIS A 56 -7.35 -9.42 21.07
N TRP A 57 -6.12 -9.58 21.48
CA TRP A 57 -5.10 -8.54 21.42
C TRP A 57 -4.24 -8.66 20.16
N THR A 58 -4.29 -9.79 19.47
CA THR A 58 -3.54 -10.04 18.24
C THR A 58 -4.33 -10.91 17.26
N CYS A 59 -4.25 -10.56 15.99
CA CYS A 59 -4.63 -11.39 14.85
C CYS A 59 -3.42 -11.68 13.95
N SER A 60 -2.19 -11.47 14.47
CA SER A 60 -0.96 -11.68 13.71
C SER A 60 -0.92 -13.10 13.15
N LYS A 61 -0.64 -13.21 11.86
CA LYS A 61 -0.45 -14.50 11.13
C LYS A 61 -1.65 -15.46 11.17
N TRP A 62 -2.86 -15.00 11.53
CA TRP A 62 -4.00 -15.91 11.65
C TRP A 62 -4.24 -16.74 10.40
N PHE A 63 -4.08 -16.17 9.22
CA PHE A 63 -4.26 -16.88 7.94
C PHE A 63 -2.99 -16.83 7.08
N SER A 64 -1.84 -16.54 7.70
CA SER A 64 -0.56 -16.49 6.97
C SER A 64 -0.25 -17.85 6.37
N GLY A 65 0.05 -17.86 5.06
CA GLY A 65 0.35 -19.10 4.33
C GLY A 65 -0.88 -19.93 3.94
N CYS A 66 -2.11 -19.43 4.17
CA CYS A 66 -3.31 -20.11 3.70
C CYS A 66 -3.46 -19.97 2.18
N THR A 67 -2.53 -20.57 1.44
CA THR A 67 -2.44 -20.43 -0.02
C THR A 67 -3.66 -20.96 -0.77
N ASN A 68 -4.41 -21.88 -0.19
CA ASN A 68 -5.63 -22.45 -0.76
C ASN A 68 -6.92 -21.79 -0.25
N LEU A 69 -6.82 -20.76 0.60
CA LEU A 69 -7.98 -20.04 1.12
C LEU A 69 -8.68 -19.27 0.00
N THR A 70 -9.96 -19.58 -0.22
CA THR A 70 -10.79 -18.92 -1.25
C THR A 70 -11.97 -18.16 -0.68
N SER A 71 -12.39 -18.45 0.56
CA SER A 71 -13.55 -17.78 1.16
C SER A 71 -13.43 -17.65 2.68
N ILE A 72 -13.92 -16.51 3.18
CA ILE A 72 -14.08 -16.24 4.62
C ILE A 72 -15.53 -15.82 4.84
N GLU A 73 -16.27 -16.59 5.62
CA GLU A 73 -17.67 -16.34 5.96
C GLU A 73 -17.78 -15.80 7.39
N GLY A 74 -18.64 -14.80 7.59
CA GLY A 74 -18.95 -14.28 8.91
C GLY A 74 -17.80 -13.50 9.55
N ILE A 75 -16.87 -12.93 8.75
CA ILE A 75 -15.71 -12.20 9.27
C ILE A 75 -16.13 -10.97 10.11
N GLU A 76 -17.33 -10.45 9.90
CA GLU A 76 -17.96 -9.43 10.72
C GLU A 76 -18.20 -9.84 12.18
N ASN A 77 -18.10 -11.15 12.48
CA ASN A 77 -18.14 -11.69 13.84
C ASN A 77 -16.76 -11.75 14.53
N LEU A 78 -15.70 -11.31 13.86
CA LEU A 78 -14.39 -11.12 14.48
C LEU A 78 -14.34 -9.75 15.15
N ASN A 79 -14.31 -9.72 16.48
CA ASN A 79 -14.17 -8.48 17.25
C ASN A 79 -12.70 -8.06 17.28
N THR A 80 -12.38 -6.95 16.59
CA THR A 80 -11.01 -6.42 16.49
C THR A 80 -10.75 -5.22 17.40
N SER A 81 -11.71 -4.80 18.23
CA SER A 81 -11.62 -3.56 19.03
C SER A 81 -10.41 -3.47 19.95
N ASN A 82 -9.88 -4.59 20.43
CA ASN A 82 -8.71 -4.65 21.31
C ASN A 82 -7.42 -5.10 20.59
N VAL A 83 -7.48 -5.33 19.28
CA VAL A 83 -6.35 -5.86 18.52
C VAL A 83 -5.29 -4.80 18.31
N LYS A 84 -4.05 -5.12 18.68
CA LYS A 84 -2.86 -4.28 18.48
C LYS A 84 -1.98 -4.72 17.32
N TYR A 85 -2.06 -5.99 16.95
CA TYR A 85 -1.16 -6.59 15.94
C TYR A 85 -1.97 -7.35 14.91
N MET A 86 -1.85 -6.93 13.64
CA MET A 86 -2.46 -7.55 12.46
C MET A 86 -1.42 -7.92 11.40
N ASN A 87 -0.13 -7.93 11.79
CA ASN A 87 0.94 -8.24 10.85
C ASN A 87 0.77 -9.64 10.26
N GLU A 88 0.95 -9.73 8.96
CA GLU A 88 0.83 -10.97 8.18
C GLU A 88 -0.54 -11.70 8.31
N MET A 89 -1.62 -11.01 8.77
CA MET A 89 -2.90 -11.66 9.05
C MET A 89 -3.41 -12.47 7.85
N PHE A 90 -3.27 -11.96 6.65
CA PHE A 90 -3.65 -12.61 5.39
C PHE A 90 -2.43 -12.85 4.48
N GLY A 91 -1.21 -12.77 5.01
CA GLY A 91 0.00 -12.96 4.23
C GLY A 91 -0.01 -14.28 3.47
N GLN A 92 0.33 -14.25 2.18
CA GLN A 92 0.35 -15.43 1.29
C GLN A 92 -1.01 -16.13 1.09
N CYS A 93 -2.14 -15.44 1.31
CA CYS A 93 -3.45 -15.93 0.90
C CYS A 93 -3.63 -15.79 -0.62
N SER A 94 -2.82 -16.47 -1.40
CA SER A 94 -2.64 -16.25 -2.83
C SER A 94 -3.86 -16.60 -3.70
N ASN A 95 -4.81 -17.39 -3.18
CA ASN A 95 -6.05 -17.74 -3.86
C ASN A 95 -7.28 -16.94 -3.39
N LEU A 96 -7.10 -16.04 -2.41
CA LEU A 96 -8.19 -15.18 -1.93
C LEU A 96 -8.44 -14.05 -2.96
N GLU A 97 -9.65 -14.02 -3.53
CA GLU A 97 -10.00 -13.08 -4.62
C GLU A 97 -10.66 -11.80 -4.10
N THR A 98 -11.46 -11.91 -3.07
CA THR A 98 -12.20 -10.77 -2.49
C THR A 98 -12.13 -10.81 -0.98
N LEU A 99 -12.05 -9.62 -0.33
CA LEU A 99 -12.03 -9.51 1.12
C LEU A 99 -12.69 -8.22 1.56
N ASP A 100 -13.72 -8.32 2.41
CA ASP A 100 -14.39 -7.17 3.01
C ASP A 100 -14.07 -7.10 4.51
N LEU A 101 -13.33 -6.07 4.89
CA LEU A 101 -12.93 -5.77 6.27
C LEU A 101 -13.55 -4.46 6.78
N SER A 102 -14.63 -3.99 6.16
CA SER A 102 -15.33 -2.75 6.56
C SER A 102 -15.89 -2.77 8.00
N HIS A 103 -15.90 -3.93 8.63
CA HIS A 103 -16.33 -4.13 10.02
C HIS A 103 -15.16 -4.09 11.03
N PHE A 104 -13.92 -4.03 10.56
CA PHE A 104 -12.76 -4.02 11.46
C PHE A 104 -12.63 -2.68 12.17
N ASN A 105 -12.49 -2.73 13.49
CA ASN A 105 -12.00 -1.61 14.26
C ASN A 105 -10.48 -1.74 14.40
N THR A 106 -9.73 -0.81 13.81
CA THR A 106 -8.26 -0.82 13.83
C THR A 106 -7.68 0.31 14.68
N GLU A 107 -8.51 1.02 15.44
CA GLU A 107 -8.13 2.15 16.30
C GLU A 107 -6.92 1.85 17.22
N ASN A 108 -6.83 0.62 17.74
CA ASN A 108 -5.76 0.20 18.64
C ASN A 108 -4.58 -0.50 17.93
N VAL A 109 -4.64 -0.64 16.59
CA VAL A 109 -3.62 -1.38 15.84
C VAL A 109 -2.35 -0.55 15.69
N VAL A 110 -1.21 -1.16 16.03
CA VAL A 110 0.12 -0.53 15.93
C VAL A 110 1.00 -1.16 14.85
N ASN A 111 0.66 -2.38 14.39
CA ASN A 111 1.45 -3.09 13.36
C ASN A 111 0.55 -3.79 12.35
N MET A 112 0.66 -3.37 11.08
CA MET A 112 -0.02 -3.94 9.91
C MET A 112 0.98 -4.46 8.86
N SER A 113 2.25 -4.67 9.24
CA SER A 113 3.28 -5.09 8.28
C SER A 113 2.90 -6.41 7.61
N ASN A 114 3.09 -6.47 6.29
CA ASN A 114 2.82 -7.64 5.46
C ASN A 114 1.38 -8.19 5.57
N MET A 115 0.40 -7.37 5.98
CA MET A 115 -0.96 -7.85 6.27
C MET A 115 -1.58 -8.60 5.09
N PHE A 116 -1.34 -8.13 3.86
CA PHE A 116 -1.84 -8.73 2.62
C PHE A 116 -0.71 -9.17 1.69
N ASN A 117 0.53 -9.28 2.20
CA ASN A 117 1.68 -9.67 1.39
C ASN A 117 1.39 -10.97 0.63
N GLY A 118 1.59 -10.96 -0.70
CA GLY A 118 1.44 -12.16 -1.53
C GLY A 118 -0.01 -12.62 -1.77
N CYS A 119 -1.00 -11.76 -1.51
CA CYS A 119 -2.39 -12.01 -1.92
C CYS A 119 -2.53 -11.76 -3.44
N THR A 120 -1.93 -12.61 -4.25
CA THR A 120 -1.73 -12.38 -5.68
C THR A 120 -3.01 -12.33 -6.51
N LYS A 121 -4.10 -12.99 -6.07
CA LYS A 121 -5.40 -12.96 -6.75
C LYS A 121 -6.38 -11.95 -6.16
N LEU A 122 -6.01 -11.27 -5.09
CA LEU A 122 -6.89 -10.31 -4.43
C LEU A 122 -7.10 -9.09 -5.35
N HIS A 123 -8.30 -8.99 -5.94
CA HIS A 123 -8.67 -7.89 -6.83
C HIS A 123 -9.70 -6.94 -6.21
N LYS A 124 -10.42 -7.36 -5.17
CA LYS A 124 -11.37 -6.53 -4.44
C LYS A 124 -11.09 -6.58 -2.94
N LEU A 125 -10.66 -5.46 -2.39
CA LEU A 125 -10.36 -5.28 -0.97
C LEU A 125 -11.12 -4.07 -0.42
N ASN A 126 -11.94 -4.27 0.61
CA ASN A 126 -12.61 -3.19 1.31
C ASN A 126 -12.00 -3.02 2.71
N ILE A 127 -11.30 -1.91 2.90
CA ILE A 127 -10.65 -1.50 4.15
C ILE A 127 -11.12 -0.11 4.60
N SER A 128 -12.31 0.31 4.17
CA SER A 128 -12.85 1.66 4.40
C SER A 128 -13.01 2.06 5.87
N SER A 129 -13.03 1.08 6.78
CA SER A 129 -13.08 1.32 8.23
C SER A 129 -11.72 1.46 8.90
N PHE A 130 -10.61 1.26 8.16
CA PHE A 130 -9.29 1.25 8.79
C PHE A 130 -8.91 2.63 9.31
N ASN A 131 -8.69 2.74 10.59
CA ASN A 131 -8.03 3.86 11.24
C ASN A 131 -6.56 3.51 11.45
N THR A 132 -5.66 4.21 10.78
CA THR A 132 -4.21 3.96 10.86
C THR A 132 -3.45 4.97 11.71
N GLU A 133 -4.17 5.82 12.46
CA GLU A 133 -3.57 6.90 13.25
C GLU A 133 -2.50 6.39 14.24
N ASN A 134 -2.68 5.21 14.84
CA ASN A 134 -1.75 4.62 15.80
C ASN A 134 -0.76 3.62 15.15
N VAL A 135 -0.83 3.41 13.83
CA VAL A 135 0.02 2.42 13.17
C VAL A 135 1.45 2.95 13.02
N THR A 136 2.40 2.15 13.49
CA THR A 136 3.83 2.46 13.42
C THR A 136 4.59 1.64 12.38
N ASN A 137 3.97 0.60 11.81
CA ASN A 137 4.60 -0.26 10.82
C ASN A 137 3.58 -0.77 9.79
N MET A 138 3.78 -0.40 8.52
CA MET A 138 3.03 -0.82 7.33
C MET A 138 3.97 -1.46 6.29
N TYR A 139 5.19 -1.89 6.71
CA TYR A 139 6.17 -2.52 5.82
C TYR A 139 5.52 -3.61 4.99
N GLY A 140 5.64 -3.54 3.66
CA GLY A 140 5.13 -4.55 2.74
C GLY A 140 3.63 -4.86 2.84
N MET A 141 2.80 -3.95 3.36
CA MET A 141 1.39 -4.24 3.67
C MET A 141 0.64 -4.84 2.48
N PHE A 142 0.90 -4.36 1.26
CA PHE A 142 0.29 -4.84 0.01
C PHE A 142 1.32 -5.47 -0.94
N TYR A 143 2.48 -5.85 -0.44
CA TYR A 143 3.55 -6.44 -1.26
C TYR A 143 3.02 -7.63 -2.08
N GLY A 144 3.18 -7.58 -3.41
CA GLY A 144 2.77 -8.67 -4.30
C GLY A 144 1.26 -8.86 -4.46
N CYS A 145 0.43 -7.87 -4.11
CA CYS A 145 -0.99 -7.86 -4.44
C CYS A 145 -1.18 -7.56 -5.94
N SER A 146 -0.74 -8.47 -6.79
CA SER A 146 -0.56 -8.23 -8.23
C SER A 146 -1.86 -8.07 -9.01
N SER A 147 -2.99 -8.54 -8.49
CA SER A 147 -4.32 -8.39 -9.12
C SER A 147 -5.11 -7.19 -8.61
N LEU A 148 -4.60 -6.44 -7.63
CA LEU A 148 -5.32 -5.31 -7.05
C LEU A 148 -5.32 -4.13 -8.03
N GLU A 149 -6.49 -3.77 -8.55
CA GLU A 149 -6.65 -2.73 -9.58
C GLU A 149 -6.84 -1.33 -8.99
N THR A 150 -7.53 -1.26 -7.86
CA THR A 150 -7.85 -0.03 -7.13
C THR A 150 -7.67 -0.22 -5.63
N LEU A 151 -7.26 0.83 -4.92
CA LEU A 151 -7.10 0.82 -3.47
C LEU A 151 -7.43 2.21 -2.91
N ASP A 152 -8.44 2.28 -2.06
CA ASP A 152 -8.80 3.52 -1.36
C ASP A 152 -7.99 3.65 -0.05
N LEU A 153 -7.11 4.64 -0.02
CA LEU A 153 -6.29 4.99 1.14
C LEU A 153 -6.59 6.41 1.65
N SER A 154 -7.70 7.01 1.25
CA SER A 154 -8.07 8.39 1.59
C SER A 154 -8.14 8.66 3.10
N HIS A 155 -8.33 7.60 3.89
CA HIS A 155 -8.42 7.61 5.35
C HIS A 155 -7.12 7.19 6.06
N PHE A 156 -6.06 6.85 5.30
CA PHE A 156 -4.79 6.45 5.89
C PHE A 156 -4.02 7.65 6.46
N ASN A 157 -3.46 7.48 7.64
CA ASN A 157 -2.58 8.43 8.30
C ASN A 157 -1.25 7.76 8.61
N THR A 158 -0.15 8.27 8.07
CA THR A 158 1.19 7.68 8.26
C THR A 158 2.04 8.43 9.28
N ARG A 159 1.44 9.36 10.06
CA ARG A 159 2.14 10.24 10.99
C ARG A 159 3.05 9.51 11.97
N TYR A 160 2.64 8.36 12.48
CA TYR A 160 3.41 7.60 13.47
C TYR A 160 4.16 6.41 12.87
N VAL A 161 4.12 6.24 11.56
CA VAL A 161 4.89 5.18 10.89
C VAL A 161 6.39 5.43 11.11
N ARG A 162 7.12 4.38 11.49
CA ARG A 162 8.56 4.44 11.75
C ARG A 162 9.33 4.63 10.44
N LYS A 163 10.63 4.95 10.54
CA LYS A 163 11.48 5.29 9.41
C LYS A 163 11.48 4.25 8.26
N ASP A 164 11.35 2.97 8.56
CA ASP A 164 11.34 1.84 7.62
C ASP A 164 9.95 1.23 7.38
N GLY A 165 8.94 1.79 8.05
CA GLY A 165 7.61 1.21 8.12
C GLY A 165 6.76 1.36 6.85
N MET A 166 7.23 2.05 5.80
CA MET A 166 6.56 2.12 4.50
C MET A 166 7.34 1.41 3.38
N ASN A 167 8.55 0.86 3.68
CA ASN A 167 9.32 0.17 2.66
C ASN A 167 8.49 -0.95 2.02
N TYR A 168 8.57 -1.05 0.70
CA TYR A 168 7.93 -2.09 -0.11
C TYR A 168 6.41 -2.19 0.03
N MET A 169 5.72 -1.15 0.54
CA MET A 169 4.30 -1.22 0.87
C MET A 169 3.44 -1.62 -0.33
N PHE A 170 3.74 -1.12 -1.53
CA PHE A 170 3.02 -1.43 -2.77
C PHE A 170 3.88 -2.21 -3.77
N ASN A 171 5.01 -2.78 -3.33
CA ASN A 171 5.89 -3.51 -4.23
C ASN A 171 5.14 -4.63 -4.94
N GLY A 172 5.21 -4.66 -6.28
CA GLY A 172 4.57 -5.71 -7.09
C GLY A 172 3.05 -5.61 -7.20
N CYS A 173 2.42 -4.48 -6.83
CA CYS A 173 1.02 -4.20 -7.13
C CYS A 173 0.87 -3.88 -8.63
N SER A 174 1.10 -4.87 -9.48
CA SER A 174 1.31 -4.67 -10.91
C SER A 174 0.06 -4.26 -11.69
N SER A 175 -1.15 -4.56 -11.17
CA SER A 175 -2.42 -4.16 -11.79
C SER A 175 -2.95 -2.82 -11.30
N LEU A 176 -2.32 -2.22 -10.28
CA LEU A 176 -2.78 -0.96 -9.69
C LEU A 176 -2.63 0.18 -10.70
N SER A 177 -3.77 0.71 -11.18
CA SER A 177 -3.81 1.71 -12.25
C SER A 177 -3.80 3.14 -11.74
N SER A 178 -4.25 3.36 -10.51
CA SER A 178 -4.24 4.64 -9.81
C SER A 178 -4.00 4.43 -8.32
N LEU A 179 -3.36 5.42 -7.67
CA LEU A 179 -3.10 5.37 -6.24
C LEU A 179 -3.05 6.80 -5.69
N ASP A 180 -3.91 7.10 -4.72
CA ASP A 180 -3.86 8.35 -3.97
C ASP A 180 -3.10 8.16 -2.66
N VAL A 181 -1.97 8.86 -2.54
CA VAL A 181 -1.11 8.89 -1.35
C VAL A 181 -0.97 10.32 -0.79
N SER A 182 -1.91 11.20 -1.11
CA SER A 182 -1.88 12.61 -0.69
C SER A 182 -1.89 12.79 0.83
N ASN A 183 -2.43 11.83 1.57
CA ASN A 183 -2.46 11.81 3.03
C ASN A 183 -1.18 11.24 3.69
N PHE A 184 -0.21 10.77 2.88
CA PHE A 184 1.01 10.19 3.44
C PHE A 184 1.96 11.28 3.93
N ILE A 185 2.44 11.12 5.16
CA ILE A 185 3.39 12.02 5.82
C ILE A 185 4.78 11.41 5.74
N THR A 186 5.71 12.11 5.09
CA THR A 186 7.08 11.61 4.83
C THR A 186 8.17 12.54 5.37
N ASP A 187 7.82 13.63 6.04
CA ASP A 187 8.70 14.70 6.54
C ASP A 187 9.65 14.30 7.68
N LYS A 188 9.87 13.00 7.88
CA LYS A 188 10.67 12.49 8.99
C LYS A 188 12.12 12.30 8.63
N ASN A 189 12.98 12.65 9.58
CA ASN A 189 14.42 12.38 9.46
C ASN A 189 14.69 10.87 9.30
N SER A 190 15.50 10.55 8.30
CA SER A 190 15.89 9.18 7.95
C SER A 190 14.73 8.28 7.50
N MET A 191 13.62 8.86 6.99
CA MET A 191 12.55 8.08 6.37
C MET A 191 13.13 7.23 5.22
N GLN A 192 12.77 5.96 5.21
CA GLN A 192 13.11 5.04 4.13
C GLN A 192 11.89 4.79 3.26
N LEU A 193 12.07 4.90 1.96
CA LEU A 193 11.04 4.70 0.95
C LEU A 193 11.46 3.62 -0.06
N ASP A 194 12.28 2.65 0.41
CA ASP A 194 12.84 1.61 -0.45
C ASP A 194 11.72 0.77 -1.06
N GLY A 195 11.72 0.70 -2.39
CA GLY A 195 10.77 -0.09 -3.16
C GLY A 195 9.29 0.23 -2.91
N LEU A 196 8.95 1.43 -2.39
CA LEU A 196 7.57 1.77 -2.02
C LEU A 196 6.58 1.52 -3.16
N PHE A 197 6.95 1.86 -4.41
CA PHE A 197 6.15 1.65 -5.62
C PHE A 197 6.80 0.67 -6.61
N GLN A 198 7.82 -0.06 -6.19
CA GLN A 198 8.54 -0.99 -7.07
C GLN A 198 7.59 -1.98 -7.74
N GLY A 199 7.67 -2.11 -9.07
CA GLY A 199 6.86 -3.07 -9.83
C GLY A 199 5.37 -2.70 -9.95
N CYS A 200 4.96 -1.47 -9.63
CA CYS A 200 3.62 -0.95 -9.94
C CYS A 200 3.52 -0.65 -11.44
N SER A 201 3.53 -1.68 -12.26
CA SER A 201 3.75 -1.58 -13.70
C SER A 201 2.57 -1.01 -14.49
N SER A 202 1.38 -0.91 -13.89
CA SER A 202 0.18 -0.31 -14.51
C SER A 202 -0.06 1.15 -14.12
N LEU A 203 0.65 1.71 -13.12
CA LEU A 203 0.55 3.12 -12.76
C LEU A 203 1.04 4.01 -13.91
N GLN A 204 0.18 4.90 -14.40
CA GLN A 204 0.56 5.84 -15.47
C GLN A 204 0.98 7.20 -14.93
N THR A 205 0.35 7.63 -13.86
CA THR A 205 0.66 8.88 -13.18
C THR A 205 0.73 8.65 -11.67
N LEU A 206 1.60 9.39 -10.99
CA LEU A 206 1.71 9.34 -9.54
C LEU A 206 1.90 10.76 -8.99
N ASP A 207 1.03 11.16 -8.06
CA ASP A 207 1.11 12.45 -7.41
C ASP A 207 1.78 12.32 -6.04
N LEU A 208 3.01 12.81 -5.93
CA LEU A 208 3.81 12.87 -4.72
C LEU A 208 4.03 14.30 -4.24
N SER A 209 3.15 15.23 -4.63
CA SER A 209 3.29 16.63 -4.24
C SER A 209 3.17 16.88 -2.72
N SER A 210 2.59 15.92 -1.99
CA SER A 210 2.55 15.92 -0.52
C SER A 210 3.83 15.38 0.14
N PHE A 211 4.73 14.74 -0.64
CA PHE A 211 5.92 14.10 -0.07
C PHE A 211 7.02 15.13 0.20
N ASP A 212 7.47 15.19 1.44
CA ASP A 212 8.70 15.86 1.84
C ASP A 212 9.80 14.80 2.01
N THR A 213 10.78 14.83 1.10
CA THR A 213 11.89 13.87 1.10
C THR A 213 13.21 14.47 1.56
N ARG A 214 13.22 15.73 2.03
CA ARG A 214 14.44 16.41 2.53
C ARG A 214 15.12 15.66 3.68
N GLY A 215 14.33 14.91 4.46
CA GLY A 215 14.79 14.05 5.54
C GLY A 215 15.08 12.61 5.13
N ALA A 216 14.92 12.23 3.87
CA ALA A 216 15.03 10.83 3.45
C ALA A 216 16.38 10.20 3.82
N GLY A 217 16.32 8.93 4.23
CA GLY A 217 17.49 8.10 4.54
C GLY A 217 17.81 7.09 3.45
N SER A 218 16.79 6.63 2.70
CA SER A 218 16.94 5.69 1.59
C SER A 218 15.77 5.81 0.62
N VAL A 219 16.02 5.61 -0.68
CA VAL A 219 15.05 5.63 -1.78
C VAL A 219 15.40 4.57 -2.85
N ASN A 220 16.03 3.46 -2.44
CA ASN A 220 16.41 2.39 -3.36
C ASN A 220 15.17 1.80 -4.04
N TYR A 221 15.24 1.58 -5.34
CA TYR A 221 14.17 0.92 -6.11
C TYR A 221 12.80 1.61 -6.02
N LEU A 222 12.72 2.90 -5.62
CA LEU A 222 11.46 3.57 -5.29
C LEU A 222 10.40 3.43 -6.39
N PHE A 223 10.79 3.55 -7.67
CA PHE A 223 9.92 3.41 -8.84
C PHE A 223 10.39 2.30 -9.80
N ASP A 224 11.33 1.46 -9.36
CA ASP A 224 11.87 0.40 -10.19
C ASP A 224 10.77 -0.50 -10.77
N GLY A 225 10.77 -0.72 -12.10
CA GLY A 225 9.78 -1.55 -12.77
C GLY A 225 8.39 -0.89 -12.95
N CYS A 226 8.24 0.41 -12.69
CA CYS A 226 7.00 1.15 -13.01
C CYS A 226 6.93 1.43 -14.52
N SER A 227 6.76 0.40 -15.34
CA SER A 227 6.96 0.45 -16.80
C SER A 227 5.92 1.29 -17.56
N ALA A 228 4.71 1.46 -17.02
CA ALA A 228 3.68 2.33 -17.61
C ALA A 228 3.76 3.79 -17.13
N LEU A 229 4.64 4.09 -16.16
CA LEU A 229 4.68 5.40 -15.52
C LEU A 229 5.21 6.46 -16.49
N ARG A 230 4.40 7.50 -16.70
CA ARG A 230 4.68 8.61 -17.63
C ARG A 230 5.04 9.88 -16.90
N THR A 231 4.35 10.15 -15.79
CA THR A 231 4.49 11.41 -15.04
C THR A 231 4.47 11.16 -13.54
N ILE A 232 5.44 11.76 -12.84
CA ILE A 232 5.46 11.84 -11.38
C ILE A 232 5.39 13.31 -11.00
N TYR A 233 4.28 13.73 -10.39
CA TYR A 233 4.14 15.08 -9.88
C TYR A 233 4.77 15.22 -8.49
N VAL A 234 5.51 16.30 -8.27
CA VAL A 234 6.19 16.59 -6.99
C VAL A 234 6.06 18.06 -6.61
N SER A 235 6.27 18.36 -5.32
CA SER A 235 6.46 19.73 -4.81
C SER A 235 7.95 20.10 -4.75
N GLU A 236 8.23 21.30 -4.26
CA GLU A 236 9.59 21.77 -3.99
C GLU A 236 10.27 20.99 -2.84
N ASP A 237 9.49 20.34 -1.99
CA ASP A 237 9.98 19.56 -0.85
C ASP A 237 10.43 18.13 -1.24
N PHE A 238 10.15 17.72 -2.49
CA PHE A 238 10.67 16.44 -3.01
C PHE A 238 12.13 16.60 -3.43
N ILE A 239 13.01 16.53 -2.45
CA ILE A 239 14.46 16.67 -2.62
C ILE A 239 15.15 15.46 -2.04
N ILE A 240 15.88 14.72 -2.87
CA ILE A 240 16.71 13.61 -2.36
C ILE A 240 18.02 14.20 -1.82
N PRO A 241 18.31 14.04 -0.51
CA PRO A 241 19.54 14.59 0.07
C PRO A 241 20.80 14.06 -0.63
N TYR A 242 21.80 14.91 -0.80
CA TYR A 242 23.07 14.54 -1.46
C TYR A 242 23.76 13.30 -0.84
N ARG A 243 23.58 13.08 0.46
CA ARG A 243 24.13 11.92 1.18
C ARG A 243 23.43 10.60 0.81
N VAL A 244 22.20 10.67 0.29
CA VAL A 244 21.40 9.50 -0.08
C VAL A 244 21.79 9.08 -1.47
N LYS A 245 22.20 7.83 -1.61
CA LYS A 245 22.45 7.19 -2.90
C LYS A 245 21.42 6.12 -3.12
N SER A 246 20.87 6.05 -4.32
CA SER A 246 19.87 5.05 -4.65
C SER A 246 20.40 4.04 -5.67
N SER A 247 19.95 2.80 -5.51
CA SER A 247 20.14 1.77 -6.52
C SER A 247 18.87 1.69 -7.36
N ASN A 248 19.00 1.87 -8.68
CA ASN A 248 17.93 1.59 -9.65
C ASN A 248 16.58 2.28 -9.35
N MET A 249 16.59 3.51 -8.85
CA MET A 249 15.37 4.24 -8.48
C MET A 249 14.33 4.27 -9.62
N PHE A 250 14.78 4.40 -10.87
CA PHE A 250 13.94 4.50 -12.07
C PHE A 250 14.22 3.37 -13.09
N ARG A 251 14.83 2.25 -12.66
CA ARG A 251 15.05 1.15 -13.59
C ARG A 251 13.73 0.71 -14.23
N ASP A 252 13.75 0.50 -15.56
CA ASP A 252 12.59 0.05 -16.35
C ASP A 252 11.38 1.01 -16.40
N CYS A 253 11.56 2.28 -16.03
CA CYS A 253 10.55 3.34 -16.17
C CYS A 253 10.59 3.95 -17.59
N HIS A 254 10.48 3.13 -18.63
CA HIS A 254 10.78 3.51 -20.03
C HIS A 254 9.91 4.63 -20.62
N LEU A 255 8.72 4.87 -20.05
CA LEU A 255 7.78 5.88 -20.53
C LEU A 255 7.86 7.19 -19.74
N LEU A 256 8.70 7.22 -18.69
CA LEU A 256 8.78 8.35 -17.78
C LEU A 256 9.39 9.57 -18.48
N LYS A 257 8.72 10.70 -18.34
CA LYS A 257 9.14 11.98 -18.94
C LYS A 257 8.83 13.12 -17.96
N GLY A 258 9.88 13.86 -17.62
CA GLY A 258 9.82 15.16 -16.94
C GLY A 258 10.46 16.22 -17.82
N ALA A 259 11.42 16.97 -17.29
CA ALA A 259 12.24 17.89 -18.06
C ALA A 259 13.07 17.17 -19.15
N ILE A 260 13.42 15.89 -18.92
CA ILE A 260 14.05 15.02 -19.90
C ILE A 260 13.25 13.72 -20.04
N SER A 261 13.41 13.04 -21.19
CA SER A 261 12.90 11.68 -21.39
C SER A 261 13.80 10.66 -20.71
N PHE A 262 13.23 9.48 -20.43
CA PHE A 262 13.96 8.37 -19.78
C PHE A 262 15.21 7.96 -20.60
N GLU A 263 16.32 7.79 -19.87
CA GLU A 263 17.60 7.30 -20.40
C GLU A 263 18.05 6.07 -19.58
N PRO A 264 18.28 4.90 -20.21
CA PRO A 264 18.56 3.65 -19.48
C PRO A 264 19.80 3.70 -18.57
N THR A 265 20.73 4.60 -18.85
CA THR A 265 21.95 4.81 -18.05
C THR A 265 21.73 5.74 -16.85
N MET A 266 20.66 6.54 -16.87
CA MET A 266 20.31 7.55 -15.87
C MET A 266 19.12 7.08 -15.02
N LYS A 267 19.36 6.16 -14.10
CA LYS A 267 18.31 5.46 -13.35
C LYS A 267 18.38 5.61 -11.82
N ASN A 268 19.17 6.53 -11.33
CA ASN A 268 19.40 6.75 -9.91
C ASN A 268 18.76 8.07 -9.41
N GLU A 269 19.06 8.45 -8.17
CA GLU A 269 18.54 9.63 -7.49
C GLU A 269 18.88 10.98 -8.17
N THR A 270 19.92 11.01 -9.00
CA THR A 270 20.32 12.27 -9.67
C THR A 270 19.26 12.77 -10.65
N CYS A 271 18.41 11.87 -11.15
CA CYS A 271 17.29 12.18 -12.04
C CYS A 271 16.00 12.49 -11.27
N ALA A 272 16.00 12.41 -9.95
CA ALA A 272 14.83 12.65 -9.11
C ALA A 272 14.66 14.15 -8.82
N ASN A 273 14.53 14.95 -9.88
CA ASN A 273 14.26 16.37 -9.77
C ASN A 273 13.40 16.86 -10.96
N TYR A 274 12.72 18.00 -10.78
CA TYR A 274 11.81 18.56 -11.79
C TYR A 274 12.48 19.60 -12.72
N LYS A 275 13.69 20.07 -12.42
CA LYS A 275 14.39 21.08 -13.22
C LYS A 275 15.12 20.48 -14.42
N SER A 276 15.76 19.34 -14.23
CA SER A 276 16.60 18.68 -15.23
C SER A 276 16.50 17.15 -15.19
N GLY A 277 15.48 16.61 -14.54
CA GLY A 277 15.29 15.17 -14.34
C GLY A 277 13.95 14.66 -14.83
N TYR A 278 13.49 13.57 -14.25
CA TYR A 278 12.30 12.83 -14.66
C TYR A 278 11.01 13.29 -13.98
N LEU A 279 11.08 14.18 -13.01
CA LEU A 279 9.91 14.60 -12.25
C LEU A 279 9.27 15.84 -12.87
N THR A 280 8.00 16.05 -12.57
CA THR A 280 7.22 17.22 -13.02
C THR A 280 6.79 18.00 -11.78
N LYS A 281 7.11 19.30 -11.73
CA LYS A 281 6.65 20.16 -10.64
C LYS A 281 5.13 20.28 -10.71
N LYS A 282 4.41 19.93 -9.64
CA LYS A 282 3.00 20.23 -9.51
C LYS A 282 2.85 21.70 -9.13
N VAL A 283 2.28 22.46 -10.02
CA VAL A 283 1.92 23.85 -9.74
C VAL A 283 0.67 23.85 -8.88
N GLY A 284 0.71 24.56 -7.76
CA GLY A 284 -0.42 24.60 -6.82
C GLY A 284 -1.67 25.15 -7.49
N THR A 285 -2.81 24.57 -7.16
CA THR A 285 -4.15 25.02 -7.58
C THR A 285 -4.57 26.33 -6.92
N ASN A 286 -3.63 27.17 -6.50
CA ASN A 286 -3.90 28.53 -6.05
C ASN A 286 -4.21 29.47 -7.23
N GLY A 287 -4.85 28.92 -8.21
CA GLY A 287 -5.77 29.63 -9.09
C GLY A 287 -5.18 30.39 -10.27
N ASN A 288 -3.86 30.58 -10.44
CA ASN A 288 -3.43 31.53 -11.49
C ASN A 288 -2.15 31.15 -12.28
N GLU A 289 -1.44 30.07 -11.98
CA GLU A 289 -0.21 29.77 -12.74
C GLU A 289 -0.16 28.32 -13.20
N ILE A 290 -0.19 28.11 -14.50
CA ILE A 290 0.15 26.85 -15.15
C ILE A 290 1.48 27.07 -15.86
N ILE A 291 2.57 26.52 -15.28
CA ILE A 291 3.89 26.59 -15.92
C ILE A 291 4.12 25.28 -16.65
N GLY A 292 4.14 25.31 -17.97
CA GLY A 292 4.57 24.18 -18.81
C GLY A 292 6.06 23.93 -18.66
N ALA A 293 6.49 22.67 -18.80
CA ALA A 293 7.91 22.37 -18.98
C ALA A 293 8.41 23.07 -20.26
N THR A 294 9.52 23.76 -20.14
CA THR A 294 10.17 24.45 -21.28
C THR A 294 10.27 23.51 -22.49
N GLY A 295 9.66 23.89 -23.60
CA GLY A 295 9.87 23.28 -24.91
C GLY A 295 8.75 22.39 -25.49
N SER A 296 7.59 22.29 -24.87
CA SER A 296 6.42 21.63 -25.48
C SER A 296 5.21 22.56 -25.45
N PRO A 297 4.50 22.76 -26.58
CA PRO A 297 3.25 23.51 -26.58
C PRO A 297 2.22 22.78 -25.71
N LEU A 298 1.67 23.48 -24.70
CA LEU A 298 0.49 23.03 -23.96
C LEU A 298 -0.68 22.99 -24.93
N THR A 299 -1.24 21.82 -25.16
CA THR A 299 -2.54 21.72 -25.80
C THR A 299 -3.60 21.91 -24.72
N ILE A 300 -4.40 22.95 -24.86
CA ILE A 300 -5.47 23.36 -23.93
C ILE A 300 -6.48 22.23 -23.66
N ASP A 301 -6.60 21.30 -24.59
CA ASP A 301 -7.54 20.15 -24.52
C ASP A 301 -7.23 19.12 -23.41
N ALA A 302 -6.10 19.23 -22.73
CA ALA A 302 -5.69 18.28 -21.70
C ALA A 302 -5.91 18.78 -20.24
N LEU A 303 -6.45 19.99 -20.05
CA LEU A 303 -6.62 20.58 -18.73
C LEU A 303 -8.11 20.60 -18.34
N PRO A 304 -8.49 20.11 -17.15
CA PRO A 304 -9.83 20.34 -16.62
C PRO A 304 -9.93 21.84 -16.23
N LEU A 305 -10.22 22.68 -17.21
CA LEU A 305 -10.42 24.11 -17.00
C LEU A 305 -11.83 24.33 -16.41
N ASP A 306 -11.90 25.10 -15.35
CA ASP A 306 -13.15 25.63 -14.84
C ASP A 306 -13.50 26.87 -15.66
N ASP A 307 -14.55 26.81 -16.49
CA ASP A 307 -15.00 27.88 -17.39
C ASP A 307 -15.36 29.18 -16.65
N SER A 308 -15.47 29.16 -15.33
CA SER A 308 -15.74 30.33 -14.50
C SER A 308 -14.48 31.12 -14.10
N LYS A 309 -13.28 30.64 -14.41
CA LYS A 309 -11.99 31.24 -14.00
C LYS A 309 -11.18 31.72 -15.17
N ALA A 310 -10.54 32.89 -15.00
CA ALA A 310 -9.54 33.40 -15.94
C ALA A 310 -8.17 32.77 -15.61
N TYR A 311 -7.51 32.21 -16.62
CA TYR A 311 -6.17 31.65 -16.52
C TYR A 311 -5.18 32.52 -17.29
N THR A 312 -4.00 32.80 -16.70
CA THR A 312 -2.91 33.51 -17.37
C THR A 312 -1.78 32.53 -17.65
N LEU A 313 -1.40 32.44 -18.92
CA LEU A 313 -0.25 31.65 -19.35
C LEU A 313 0.99 32.56 -19.32
N TYR A 314 2.03 32.14 -18.64
CA TYR A 314 3.35 32.81 -18.68
C TYR A 314 4.31 31.93 -19.47
N GLU A 315 4.96 32.52 -20.47
CA GLU A 315 6.16 31.92 -21.05
C GLU A 315 7.35 32.24 -20.14
N ASP A 316 8.14 31.21 -19.82
CA ASP A 316 9.42 31.41 -19.13
C ASP A 316 10.33 32.24 -20.06
N CYS A 317 10.50 33.51 -19.76
CA CYS A 317 11.50 34.32 -20.42
C CYS A 317 12.86 34.00 -19.78
N ASP A 318 13.72 33.33 -20.52
CA ASP A 318 15.13 33.20 -20.19
C ASP A 318 15.73 34.60 -19.98
N VAL A 319 16.30 34.81 -18.78
CA VAL A 319 17.28 35.88 -18.50
C VAL A 319 18.57 35.24 -18.06
#